data_df985a321cd21a47d9b46340a22ef48a
#
_entry.id   df985a321cd21a47d9b46340a22ef48a
#
_cell.length_a   1.000
_cell.length_b   1.000
_cell.length_c   1.000
_cell.angle_alpha   90.00
_cell.angle_beta   90.00
_cell.angle_gamma   90.00
#
_symmetry.space_group_name_H-M   'P 1'
#
loop_
_entity.id
_entity.type
_entity.pdbx_description
1 polymer ?
#
loop_
_entity_poly.entity_id
_entity_poly.type
_entity_poly.pdbx_seq_one_letter_code
_entity_poly.pdbx_strand_id
1 'polypeptide(L)'
;MVELKGYKVNRLEIENKAKTGTQLKLQNQLKYNVNYLDDNKTCIGMLELRIMDADLNPFEIKIEMAAEFAYGAEDDKTDIHTTSFDQLFPFVRQIVNTATSFTGLPGLLIPIMKLNKETVRVNRREENESSPLN
;
A
#
# COMPACT_ATOMS: atom_id res chain seq x y z
N MET A 1 20.21 7.88 -0.84
CA MET A 1 19.12 7.71 -1.81
C MET A 1 18.33 6.44 -1.51
N VAL A 2 17.03 6.55 -1.44
CA VAL A 2 16.18 5.40 -1.14
C VAL A 2 16.08 4.48 -2.35
N GLU A 3 16.25 3.19 -2.12
CA GLU A 3 16.25 2.21 -3.19
C GLU A 3 15.48 0.96 -2.79
N LEU A 4 14.49 0.58 -3.59
CA LEU A 4 13.72 -0.65 -3.38
C LEU A 4 14.60 -1.86 -3.70
N LYS A 5 14.75 -2.78 -2.74
CA LYS A 5 15.54 -3.98 -2.89
C LYS A 5 14.72 -5.20 -3.25
N GLY A 6 13.50 -5.26 -2.78
CA GLY A 6 12.60 -6.35 -3.08
C GLY A 6 11.33 -6.22 -2.30
N TYR A 7 10.32 -6.99 -2.68
CA TYR A 7 9.06 -6.98 -1.97
C TYR A 7 8.42 -8.35 -1.99
N LYS A 8 7.47 -8.55 -1.10
CA LYS A 8 6.63 -9.75 -1.13
C LYS A 8 5.20 -9.37 -0.81
N VAL A 9 4.28 -10.16 -1.34
CA VAL A 9 2.86 -10.03 -1.04
C VAL A 9 2.55 -10.99 0.10
N ASN A 10 2.19 -10.44 1.25
CA ASN A 10 1.85 -11.26 2.42
C ASN A 10 0.40 -11.73 2.37
N ARG A 11 -0.47 -10.95 1.76
CA ARG A 11 -1.89 -11.30 1.62
C ARG A 11 -2.46 -10.65 0.38
N LEU A 12 -3.24 -11.42 -0.37
CA LEU A 12 -4.02 -10.90 -1.48
C LEU A 12 -5.36 -11.62 -1.46
N GLU A 13 -6.42 -10.87 -1.20
CA GLU A 13 -7.78 -11.39 -1.16
C GLU A 13 -8.66 -10.59 -2.10
N ILE A 14 -9.43 -11.27 -2.90
CA ILE A 14 -10.38 -10.63 -3.79
C ILE A 14 -11.71 -11.33 -3.62
N GLU A 15 -12.73 -10.57 -3.27
CA GLU A 15 -14.07 -11.09 -3.13
C GLU A 15 -15.00 -10.24 -3.99
N ASN A 16 -15.69 -10.88 -4.92
CA ASN A 16 -16.65 -10.19 -5.75
C ASN A 16 -17.93 -11.03 -5.79
N LYS A 17 -18.86 -10.69 -4.90
CA LYS A 17 -20.16 -11.31 -4.82
C LYS A 17 -21.27 -10.36 -5.20
N ALA A 18 -20.92 -9.22 -5.80
CA ALA A 18 -21.90 -8.28 -6.31
C ALA A 18 -22.64 -8.89 -7.48
N LYS A 19 -23.92 -8.55 -7.62
CA LYS A 19 -24.73 -9.06 -8.72
C LYS A 19 -24.21 -8.51 -10.05
N THR A 20 -24.28 -9.32 -11.09
CA THR A 20 -23.92 -8.90 -12.44
C THR A 20 -24.68 -7.64 -12.82
N GLY A 21 -23.97 -6.65 -13.35
CA GLY A 21 -24.55 -5.38 -13.72
C GLY A 21 -24.62 -4.35 -12.62
N THR A 22 -24.17 -4.70 -11.40
CA THR A 22 -24.11 -3.74 -10.31
C THR A 22 -23.04 -2.71 -10.60
N GLN A 23 -23.39 -1.43 -10.44
CA GLN A 23 -22.42 -0.36 -10.55
C GLN A 23 -21.76 -0.14 -9.20
N LEU A 24 -20.43 -0.29 -9.17
CA LEU A 24 -19.65 -0.17 -7.93
C LEU A 24 -19.03 1.22 -7.81
N LYS A 25 -19.09 1.75 -6.59
CA LYS A 25 -18.41 3.02 -6.25
C LYS A 25 -17.26 2.70 -5.34
N LEU A 26 -16.08 2.57 -5.88
CA LEU A 26 -14.94 2.06 -5.14
C LEU A 26 -14.32 3.12 -4.22
N GLN A 27 -14.03 2.71 -2.99
CA GLN A 27 -13.31 3.50 -2.01
C GLN A 27 -12.04 2.79 -1.62
N ASN A 28 -10.97 3.55 -1.45
CA ASN A 28 -9.67 3.02 -1.08
C ASN A 28 -9.33 3.39 0.36
N GLN A 29 -8.83 2.43 1.13
CA GLN A 29 -8.23 2.67 2.44
C GLN A 29 -6.78 2.22 2.35
N LEU A 30 -5.86 3.13 2.62
CA LEU A 30 -4.44 2.87 2.48
C LEU A 30 -3.74 3.14 3.81
N LYS A 31 -2.91 2.17 4.23
CA LYS A 31 -2.02 2.34 5.37
C LYS A 31 -0.60 2.01 4.91
N TYR A 32 0.33 2.85 5.27
CA TYR A 32 1.73 2.62 4.94
C TYR A 32 2.62 3.07 6.09
N ASN A 33 3.44 2.16 6.57
CA ASN A 33 4.37 2.41 7.67
C ASN A 33 5.76 1.93 7.28
N VAL A 34 6.77 2.56 7.85
CA VAL A 34 8.16 2.18 7.62
C VAL A 34 8.80 1.82 8.95
N ASN A 35 9.35 0.61 9.01
CA ASN A 35 10.06 0.11 10.19
C ASN A 35 11.55 0.12 9.88
N TYR A 36 12.33 0.82 10.70
CA TYR A 36 13.77 0.97 10.50
C TYR A 36 14.52 -0.13 11.22
N LEU A 37 15.48 -0.73 10.52
CA LEU A 37 16.31 -1.77 11.12
C LEU A 37 17.50 -1.12 11.86
N ASP A 38 18.15 -1.92 12.70
CA ASP A 38 19.21 -1.42 13.59
C ASP A 38 20.50 -1.02 12.83
N ASP A 39 20.62 -1.43 11.56
CA ASP A 39 21.82 -1.14 10.77
C ASP A 39 21.89 0.31 10.28
N ASN A 40 20.84 1.11 10.48
CA ASN A 40 20.73 2.48 9.99
C ASN A 40 20.89 2.62 8.48
N LYS A 41 20.65 1.54 7.74
CA LYS A 41 20.79 1.52 6.29
C LYS A 41 19.63 0.86 5.60
N THR A 42 18.80 0.11 6.33
CA THR A 42 17.73 -0.69 5.76
C THR A 42 16.44 -0.42 6.52
N CYS A 43 15.35 -0.40 5.78
CA CYS A 43 14.02 -0.30 6.38
C CYS A 43 13.05 -1.21 5.64
N ILE A 44 11.93 -1.50 6.30
CA ILE A 44 10.86 -2.31 5.73
C ILE A 44 9.61 -1.45 5.63
N GLY A 45 9.11 -1.28 4.41
CA GLY A 45 7.83 -0.62 4.19
C GLY A 45 6.71 -1.65 4.28
N MET A 46 5.71 -1.34 5.10
CA MET A 46 4.54 -2.20 5.28
C MET A 46 3.33 -1.50 4.71
N LEU A 47 2.77 -2.04 3.65
CA LEU A 47 1.63 -1.44 2.96
C LEU A 47 0.40 -2.32 3.09
N GLU A 48 -0.72 -1.69 3.40
CA GLU A 48 -2.02 -2.34 3.42
C GLU A 48 -2.98 -1.49 2.61
N LEU A 49 -3.58 -2.09 1.58
CA LEU A 49 -4.56 -1.41 0.75
C LEU A 49 -5.84 -2.23 0.75
N ARG A 50 -6.94 -1.54 0.94
CA ARG A 50 -8.25 -2.15 0.93
C ARG A 50 -9.15 -1.35 0.00
N ILE A 51 -9.81 -2.04 -0.91
CA ILE A 51 -10.73 -1.42 -1.88
C ILE A 51 -12.09 -2.02 -1.67
N MET A 52 -13.08 -1.19 -1.41
CA MET A 52 -14.44 -1.62 -1.11
C MET A 52 -15.43 -0.81 -1.91
N ASP A 53 -16.67 -1.31 -2.00
CA ASP A 53 -17.75 -0.54 -2.58
C ASP A 53 -18.34 0.39 -1.52
N ALA A 54 -18.52 1.67 -1.87
CA ALA A 54 -19.05 2.68 -0.97
C ALA A 54 -20.49 2.40 -0.54
N ASP A 55 -21.24 1.73 -1.41
CA ASP A 55 -22.65 1.39 -1.16
C ASP A 55 -22.81 0.02 -0.51
N LEU A 56 -21.72 -0.55 0.01
CA LEU A 56 -21.70 -1.81 0.76
C LEU A 56 -22.14 -3.03 -0.06
N ASN A 57 -22.02 -2.98 -1.39
CA ASN A 57 -22.16 -4.19 -2.18
C ASN A 57 -21.00 -5.15 -1.83
N PRO A 58 -21.22 -6.48 -1.91
CA PRO A 58 -20.18 -7.42 -1.45
C PRO A 58 -19.02 -7.52 -2.45
N PHE A 59 -18.18 -6.52 -2.43
CA PHE A 59 -16.97 -6.43 -3.22
C PHE A 59 -15.84 -5.89 -2.35
N GLU A 60 -14.74 -6.64 -2.29
CA GLU A 60 -13.59 -6.21 -1.51
C GLU A 60 -12.31 -6.77 -2.09
N ILE A 61 -11.29 -5.92 -2.16
CA ILE A 61 -9.93 -6.33 -2.47
C ILE A 61 -9.07 -5.92 -1.29
N LYS A 62 -8.22 -6.83 -0.83
CA LYS A 62 -7.30 -6.55 0.26
C LYS A 62 -5.92 -7.05 -0.12
N ILE A 63 -4.92 -6.17 -0.03
CA ILE A 63 -3.54 -6.53 -0.30
C ILE A 63 -2.66 -6.01 0.82
N GLU A 64 -1.75 -6.88 1.30
CA GLU A 64 -0.74 -6.54 2.29
C GLU A 64 0.61 -6.90 1.70
N MET A 65 1.52 -5.94 1.70
CA MET A 65 2.84 -6.10 1.13
C MET A 65 3.90 -5.61 2.10
N ALA A 66 5.05 -6.26 2.07
CA ALA A 66 6.24 -5.82 2.76
C ALA A 66 7.33 -5.62 1.74
N ALA A 67 8.10 -4.55 1.86
CA ALA A 67 9.16 -4.24 0.92
C ALA A 67 10.41 -3.80 1.67
N GLU A 68 11.55 -4.24 1.19
CA GLU A 68 12.83 -3.86 1.76
C GLU A 68 13.44 -2.72 0.97
N PHE A 69 13.91 -1.69 1.67
CA PHE A 69 14.56 -0.54 1.06
C PHE A 69 15.90 -0.29 1.72
N ALA A 70 16.85 0.16 0.91
CA ALA A 70 18.10 0.70 1.41
C ALA A 70 18.03 2.22 1.36
N TYR A 71 18.68 2.90 2.32
CA TYR A 71 18.74 4.35 2.33
C TYR A 71 20.09 4.81 2.84
N GLY A 72 20.40 6.10 2.65
CA GLY A 72 21.67 6.67 3.05
C GLY A 72 21.51 7.65 4.20
N ALA A 73 22.66 8.09 4.74
CA ALA A 73 22.68 9.04 5.84
C ALA A 73 22.07 10.39 5.46
N GLU A 74 22.06 10.70 4.19
CA GLU A 74 21.50 11.96 3.69
C GLU A 74 19.97 11.95 3.65
N ASP A 75 19.34 10.77 3.73
CA ASP A 75 17.89 10.64 3.63
C ASP A 75 17.24 10.86 4.99
N ASP A 76 16.31 11.81 5.10
CA ASP A 76 15.57 11.95 6.34
C ASP A 76 14.33 11.04 6.34
N LYS A 77 13.72 10.86 7.50
CA LYS A 77 12.62 9.93 7.65
C LYS A 77 11.38 10.31 6.81
N THR A 78 11.14 11.60 6.64
CA THR A 78 10.03 12.06 5.81
C THR A 78 10.26 11.67 4.36
N ASP A 79 11.48 11.90 3.86
CA ASP A 79 11.82 11.55 2.47
C ASP A 79 11.81 10.04 2.27
N ILE A 80 12.32 9.29 3.23
CA ILE A 80 12.29 7.82 3.14
C ILE A 80 10.86 7.33 3.06
N HIS A 81 9.98 7.86 3.89
CA HIS A 81 8.59 7.43 3.92
C HIS A 81 7.89 7.69 2.57
N THR A 82 8.02 8.90 2.05
CA THR A 82 7.35 9.25 0.79
C THR A 82 7.99 8.59 -0.42
N THR A 83 9.31 8.56 -0.48
CA THR A 83 10.02 7.99 -1.63
C THR A 83 9.84 6.47 -1.70
N SER A 84 9.90 5.78 -0.56
CA SER A 84 9.71 4.34 -0.53
C SER A 84 8.29 3.99 -0.99
N PHE A 85 7.29 4.76 -0.56
CA PHE A 85 5.92 4.55 -1.01
C PHE A 85 5.83 4.73 -2.53
N ASP A 86 6.41 5.81 -3.05
CA ASP A 86 6.35 6.10 -4.49
C ASP A 86 7.02 5.00 -5.31
N GLN A 87 8.05 4.35 -4.77
CA GLN A 87 8.71 3.23 -5.47
C GLN A 87 7.92 1.94 -5.39
N LEU A 88 7.19 1.72 -4.30
CA LEU A 88 6.44 0.48 -4.11
C LEU A 88 5.08 0.51 -4.80
N PHE A 89 4.40 1.64 -4.80
CA PHE A 89 3.00 1.73 -5.22
C PHE A 89 2.75 1.30 -6.66
N PRO A 90 3.63 1.55 -7.65
CA PRO A 90 3.41 1.03 -9.00
C PRO A 90 3.25 -0.49 -9.06
N PHE A 91 3.97 -1.22 -8.19
CA PHE A 91 3.83 -2.68 -8.13
C PHE A 91 2.50 -3.09 -7.51
N VAL A 92 2.04 -2.35 -6.51
CA VAL A 92 0.71 -2.57 -5.93
C VAL A 92 -0.36 -2.42 -7.00
N ARG A 93 -0.28 -1.35 -7.79
CA ARG A 93 -1.23 -1.10 -8.87
C ARG A 93 -1.24 -2.22 -9.89
N GLN A 94 -0.06 -2.69 -10.27
CA GLN A 94 0.07 -3.77 -11.24
C GLN A 94 -0.53 -5.07 -10.71
N ILE A 95 -0.24 -5.41 -9.46
CA ILE A 95 -0.74 -6.64 -8.85
C ILE A 95 -2.28 -6.62 -8.78
N VAL A 96 -2.85 -5.50 -8.34
CA VAL A 96 -4.31 -5.38 -8.25
C VAL A 96 -4.94 -5.46 -9.63
N ASN A 97 -4.36 -4.79 -10.63
CA ASN A 97 -4.86 -4.84 -11.99
C ASN A 97 -4.85 -6.26 -12.55
N THR A 98 -3.73 -6.95 -12.40
CA THR A 98 -3.58 -8.32 -12.90
C THR A 98 -4.53 -9.27 -12.18
N ALA A 99 -4.59 -9.18 -10.85
CA ALA A 99 -5.40 -10.10 -10.06
C ALA A 99 -6.90 -9.93 -10.34
N THR A 100 -7.36 -8.70 -10.48
CA THR A 100 -8.78 -8.46 -10.75
C THR A 100 -9.19 -8.96 -12.14
N SER A 101 -8.27 -8.97 -13.09
CA SER A 101 -8.59 -9.50 -14.42
C SER A 101 -8.87 -10.99 -14.39
N PHE A 102 -8.36 -11.74 -13.41
CA PHE A 102 -8.63 -13.16 -13.26
C PHE A 102 -10.04 -13.46 -12.76
N THR A 103 -10.73 -12.47 -12.20
CA THR A 103 -12.06 -12.69 -11.62
C THR A 103 -13.19 -12.45 -12.62
N GLY A 104 -12.85 -12.25 -13.87
CA GLY A 104 -13.86 -11.99 -14.92
C GLY A 104 -14.24 -10.51 -15.02
N LEU A 105 -13.58 -9.64 -14.24
CA LEU A 105 -13.76 -8.21 -14.35
C LEU A 105 -12.72 -7.61 -15.29
N PRO A 106 -12.98 -6.45 -15.90
CA PRO A 106 -11.89 -5.69 -16.50
C PRO A 106 -10.87 -5.38 -15.43
N GLY A 107 -9.59 -5.41 -15.77
CA GLY A 107 -8.54 -5.09 -14.81
C GLY A 107 -8.78 -3.75 -14.14
N LEU A 108 -8.69 -3.72 -12.81
CA LEU A 108 -8.93 -2.50 -12.05
C LEU A 108 -7.68 -1.63 -12.03
N LEU A 109 -7.85 -0.37 -12.43
CA LEU A 109 -6.77 0.61 -12.38
C LEU A 109 -6.95 1.52 -11.17
N ILE A 110 -5.99 1.46 -10.26
CA ILE A 110 -5.98 2.34 -9.10
C ILE A 110 -5.31 3.66 -9.51
N PRO A 111 -5.89 4.82 -9.17
CA PRO A 111 -5.23 6.09 -9.47
C PRO A 111 -3.89 6.19 -8.76
N ILE A 112 -2.99 6.98 -9.31
CA ILE A 112 -1.73 7.26 -8.65
C ILE A 112 -2.01 8.03 -7.36
N MET A 113 -1.46 7.54 -6.26
CA MET A 113 -1.61 8.17 -4.95
C MET A 113 -0.26 8.68 -4.48
N LYS A 114 -0.29 9.76 -3.72
CA LYS A 114 0.92 10.31 -3.12
C LYS A 114 0.65 10.63 -1.66
N LEU A 115 1.63 10.34 -0.82
CA LEU A 115 1.56 10.70 0.58
C LEU A 115 1.98 12.16 0.73
N ASN A 116 1.22 12.94 1.47
CA ASN A 116 1.62 14.30 1.76
C ASN A 116 2.41 14.33 3.07
N LYS A 117 3.11 15.44 3.33
CA LYS A 117 3.96 15.54 4.51
C LYS A 117 3.20 15.47 5.82
N GLU A 118 2.00 15.96 5.83
CA GLU A 118 1.14 15.89 7.00
C GLU A 118 0.77 14.46 7.34
N THR A 119 0.38 13.70 6.33
CA THR A 119 0.06 12.28 6.49
C THR A 119 1.28 11.51 7.00
N VAL A 120 2.45 11.81 6.46
CA VAL A 120 3.68 11.17 6.89
C VAL A 120 3.97 11.43 8.36
N ARG A 121 3.78 12.67 8.82
CA ARG A 121 4.00 13.00 10.23
C ARG A 121 3.06 12.24 11.15
N VAL A 122 1.79 12.13 10.76
CA VAL A 122 0.82 11.36 11.54
C VAL A 122 1.23 9.90 11.61
N ASN A 123 1.61 9.32 10.47
CA ASN A 123 2.03 7.93 10.42
C ASN A 123 3.26 7.67 11.28
N ARG A 124 4.24 8.57 11.25
CA ARG A 124 5.43 8.43 12.08
C ARG A 124 5.11 8.47 13.56
N ARG A 125 4.17 9.31 13.95
CA ARG A 125 3.75 9.38 15.35
C ARG A 125 3.12 8.06 15.79
N GLU A 126 2.31 7.47 14.95
CA GLU A 126 1.73 6.17 15.21
C GLU A 126 2.80 5.09 15.36
N GLU A 127 3.80 5.11 14.50
CA GLU A 127 4.89 4.17 14.57
C GLU A 127 5.65 4.27 15.89
N ASN A 128 5.80 5.48 16.42
CA ASN A 128 6.53 5.69 17.65
C ASN A 128 5.73 5.33 18.89
N GLU A 129 4.41 5.38 18.83
CA GLU A 129 3.55 5.20 19.99
C GLU A 129 2.99 3.79 20.11
N SER A 130 2.86 3.07 19.00
CA SER A 130 2.21 1.77 19.01
C SER A 130 2.66 0.95 17.83
N SER A 131 2.02 -0.21 17.65
CA SER A 131 2.25 -1.01 16.45
C SER A 131 1.90 -0.21 15.21
N PRO A 132 2.77 -0.18 14.20
CA PRO A 132 2.49 0.57 12.99
C PRO A 132 1.35 0.00 12.16
N LEU A 133 0.99 -1.24 12.39
CA LEU A 133 -0.06 -1.89 11.61
C LEU A 133 -1.33 -2.01 12.42
N ASN A 134 -1.97 -0.97 12.62
CA ASN A 134 -3.24 -1.02 13.34
C ASN A 134 -4.43 -1.05 12.43
#